data_f9f8a48cf00f1e8f3a425d8800759f71
#
_entry.id   f9f8a48cf00f1e8f3a425d8800759f71
#
_cell.length_a   1.000
_cell.length_b   1.000
_cell.length_c   1.000
_cell.angle_alpha   90.00
_cell.angle_beta   90.00
_cell.angle_gamma   90.00
#
_symmetry.space_group_name_H-M   'P 1'
#
loop_
_entity.id
_entity.type
_entity.pdbx_description
1 polymer ?
#
loop_
_entity_poly.entity_id
_entity_poly.type
_entity_poly.pdbx_seq_one_letter_code
_entity_poly.pdbx_strand_id
1 'polypeptide(L)'
;MSCASCSKNGLGNPRGCNNNGTCGTDSCNKLTVFDWLGNMQTPQDSSIFKIVEVRFKNSRKSFHSLPEQVKLVVGDPVIIEVENGYDLGLVSLTGDLVRFQMKKKKIAIESEMVTKILRKANQEEIDKWHFLRDKEPQIQKRARELAILLGLEMKISDVEYQADGKKATFFYTADGRVDFRQLIKDMAKAFSIRVEMRQIGLREEASRLGGIGSCGRELCCSTWLTDYRTVSTLSLIHI
;
A
#
# COMPACT_ATOMS: atom_id res chain seq x y z
N MET A 1 -10.94 21.00 -1.68
CA MET A 1 -11.73 20.00 -2.43
C MET A 1 -12.19 18.95 -1.43
N SER A 2 -13.50 18.82 -1.20
CA SER A 2 -14.04 17.78 -0.33
C SER A 2 -13.95 16.44 -1.05
N CYS A 3 -13.31 15.47 -0.41
CA CYS A 3 -13.21 14.12 -0.94
C CYS A 3 -14.61 13.50 -0.99
N ALA A 4 -15.07 13.06 -2.16
CA ALA A 4 -16.40 12.45 -2.34
C ALA A 4 -16.58 11.16 -1.52
N SER A 5 -15.48 10.45 -1.20
CA SER A 5 -15.49 9.23 -0.39
C SER A 5 -15.58 9.49 1.12
N CYS A 6 -15.39 10.73 1.57
CA CYS A 6 -15.69 11.16 2.93
C CYS A 6 -17.17 11.52 3.10
N SER A 7 -18.04 11.00 2.22
CA SER A 7 -19.46 11.29 2.19
C SER A 7 -20.17 10.91 3.51
N LYS A 8 -21.15 11.71 3.83
CA LYS A 8 -21.98 11.61 5.02
C LYS A 8 -22.72 10.26 5.07
N ASN A 9 -22.75 9.63 6.25
CA ASN A 9 -23.79 8.64 6.50
C ASN A 9 -25.15 9.30 6.28
N GLY A 10 -26.18 8.54 5.93
CA GLY A 10 -27.55 9.06 5.80
C GLY A 10 -28.05 9.89 6.99
N LEU A 11 -27.35 9.90 8.13
CA LEU A 11 -27.57 10.71 9.33
C LEU A 11 -26.75 12.02 9.37
N GLY A 12 -26.02 12.37 8.30
CA GLY A 12 -25.31 13.65 8.21
C GLY A 12 -23.94 13.71 8.91
N ASN A 13 -23.54 12.70 9.68
CA ASN A 13 -22.24 12.68 10.34
C ASN A 13 -21.13 12.26 9.37
N PRO A 14 -19.98 12.98 9.32
CA PRO A 14 -18.86 12.58 8.50
C PRO A 14 -18.29 11.25 9.01
N ARG A 15 -18.22 10.23 8.14
CA ARG A 15 -17.41 9.05 8.41
C ARG A 15 -15.95 9.47 8.38
N GLY A 16 -15.20 9.14 9.43
CA GLY A 16 -13.75 9.28 9.37
C GLY A 16 -13.18 8.53 8.19
N CYS A 17 -12.05 8.99 7.65
CA CYS A 17 -11.35 8.30 6.58
C CYS A 17 -10.84 6.95 7.09
N ASN A 18 -11.36 5.85 6.53
CA ASN A 18 -10.91 4.50 6.87
C ASN A 18 -9.61 4.09 6.18
N ASN A 19 -9.05 4.97 5.33
CA ASN A 19 -7.83 4.70 4.55
C ASN A 19 -7.87 3.37 3.77
N ASN A 20 -9.07 2.98 3.28
CA ASN A 20 -9.29 1.68 2.61
C ASN A 20 -8.79 1.66 1.17
N GLY A 21 -8.14 2.72 0.70
CA GLY A 21 -7.76 2.87 -0.69
C GLY A 21 -8.92 3.14 -1.66
N THR A 22 -10.12 3.41 -1.14
CA THR A 22 -11.31 3.76 -1.95
C THR A 22 -11.45 5.25 -2.20
N CYS A 23 -10.64 6.11 -1.55
CA CYS A 23 -10.65 7.53 -1.85
C CYS A 23 -9.76 7.84 -3.06
N GLY A 24 -10.18 8.80 -3.90
CA GLY A 24 -9.45 9.17 -5.11
C GLY A 24 -8.02 9.69 -4.89
N THR A 25 -7.66 10.05 -3.67
CA THR A 25 -6.29 10.43 -3.28
C THR A 25 -5.51 9.27 -2.65
N ASP A 26 -6.19 8.18 -2.33
CA ASP A 26 -5.67 6.92 -1.79
C ASP A 26 -4.62 7.11 -0.67
N SER A 27 -4.86 7.91 0.29
CA SER A 27 -4.10 8.16 1.54
C SER A 27 -4.04 9.62 1.97
N CYS A 28 -4.93 10.46 1.48
CA CYS A 28 -4.98 11.89 1.86
C CYS A 28 -3.62 12.59 1.73
N ASN A 29 -2.85 12.27 0.69
CA ASN A 29 -1.50 12.76 0.40
C ASN A 29 -0.43 12.41 1.46
N LYS A 30 -0.72 11.48 2.39
CA LYS A 30 0.26 10.98 3.35
C LYS A 30 1.36 10.21 2.64
N LEU A 31 2.62 10.48 3.00
CA LEU A 31 3.81 9.85 2.40
C LEU A 31 3.89 10.01 0.87
N THR A 32 3.20 10.98 0.30
CA THR A 32 3.17 11.23 -1.14
C THR A 32 4.16 12.35 -1.48
N VAL A 33 4.97 12.13 -2.51
CA VAL A 33 5.78 13.18 -3.12
C VAL A 33 4.91 13.86 -4.17
N PHE A 34 4.73 15.16 -4.06
CA PHE A 34 3.98 15.94 -5.04
C PHE A 34 4.93 16.45 -6.13
N ASP A 35 4.67 16.03 -7.37
CA ASP A 35 5.42 16.49 -8.54
C ASP A 35 4.76 17.74 -9.11
N TRP A 36 5.20 18.91 -8.64
CA TRP A 36 4.72 20.21 -9.12
C TRP A 36 5.41 20.66 -10.41
N LEU A 37 6.49 19.97 -10.82
CA LEU A 37 7.22 20.22 -12.06
C LEU A 37 6.80 19.26 -13.20
N GLY A 38 5.99 18.26 -12.92
CA GLY A 38 5.61 17.21 -13.89
C GLY A 38 4.91 17.71 -15.14
N ASN A 39 4.33 18.91 -15.10
CA ASN A 39 3.71 19.54 -16.27
C ASN A 39 4.65 20.49 -17.04
N MET A 40 5.88 20.71 -16.55
CA MET A 40 6.85 21.51 -17.27
C MET A 40 7.50 20.65 -18.35
N GLN A 41 7.44 21.12 -19.59
CA GLN A 41 8.16 20.49 -20.69
C GLN A 41 9.66 20.70 -20.46
N THR A 42 10.35 19.66 -20.06
CA THR A 42 11.83 19.64 -20.07
C THR A 42 12.32 19.65 -21.50
N PRO A 43 13.44 20.34 -21.80
CA PRO A 43 14.07 20.30 -23.14
C PRO A 43 14.26 18.84 -23.59
N GLN A 44 14.06 18.58 -24.88
CA GLN A 44 13.95 17.26 -25.51
C GLN A 44 15.12 16.29 -25.33
N ASP A 45 16.20 16.69 -24.69
CA ASP A 45 17.41 15.88 -24.48
C ASP A 45 17.40 15.01 -23.22
N SER A 46 16.40 15.08 -22.39
CA SER A 46 16.26 14.16 -21.27
C SER A 46 15.63 12.87 -21.78
N SER A 47 16.44 11.84 -21.96
CA SER A 47 15.97 10.47 -22.12
C SER A 47 14.91 10.19 -21.05
N ILE A 48 13.64 10.05 -21.47
CA ILE A 48 12.52 9.81 -20.57
C ILE A 48 12.89 8.61 -19.70
N PHE A 49 13.00 8.85 -18.40
CA PHE A 49 13.36 7.80 -17.46
C PHE A 49 12.24 6.74 -17.46
N LYS A 50 12.57 5.53 -17.91
CA LYS A 50 11.62 4.44 -18.19
C LYS A 50 11.15 3.69 -16.94
N ILE A 51 11.32 4.25 -15.74
CA ILE A 51 10.87 3.64 -14.50
C ILE A 51 9.86 4.57 -13.85
N VAL A 52 8.80 3.98 -13.30
CA VAL A 52 7.75 4.68 -12.56
C VAL A 52 7.63 4.11 -11.15
N GLU A 53 7.24 4.94 -10.20
CA GLU A 53 6.88 4.52 -8.86
C GLU A 53 5.38 4.21 -8.83
N VAL A 54 5.02 3.01 -8.42
CA VAL A 54 3.63 2.59 -8.25
C VAL A 54 3.34 2.39 -6.77
N ARG A 55 2.17 2.86 -6.36
CA ARG A 55 1.67 2.75 -5.01
C ARG A 55 0.53 1.73 -4.93
N PHE A 56 0.58 0.91 -3.89
CA PHE A 56 -0.43 -0.07 -3.50
C PHE A 56 -1.13 0.34 -2.21
N LYS A 57 -1.87 -0.56 -1.62
CA LYS A 57 -2.50 -0.37 -0.32
C LYS A 57 -1.48 0.00 0.76
N ASN A 58 -1.91 0.81 1.74
CA ASN A 58 -1.11 1.23 2.90
C ASN A 58 0.24 1.88 2.54
N SER A 59 0.26 2.66 1.46
CA SER A 59 1.46 3.37 1.01
C SER A 59 2.66 2.48 0.67
N ARG A 60 2.46 1.17 0.46
CA ARG A 60 3.48 0.29 -0.11
C ARG A 60 3.82 0.78 -1.52
N LYS A 61 5.09 1.02 -1.77
CA LYS A 61 5.58 1.57 -3.04
C LYS A 61 6.65 0.67 -3.63
N SER A 62 6.59 0.44 -4.93
CA SER A 62 7.60 -0.28 -5.71
C SER A 62 7.89 0.43 -7.03
N PHE A 63 9.03 0.07 -7.63
CA PHE A 63 9.48 0.63 -8.90
C PHE A 63 9.28 -0.38 -10.01
N HIS A 64 8.79 0.10 -11.14
CA HIS A 64 8.44 -0.74 -12.28
C HIS A 64 8.92 -0.11 -13.58
N SER A 65 9.39 -0.95 -14.50
CA SER A 65 9.80 -0.49 -15.81
C SER A 65 8.58 -0.24 -16.70
N LEU A 66 8.64 0.88 -17.41
CA LEU A 66 7.58 1.31 -18.34
C LEU A 66 7.88 0.71 -19.74
N PRO A 67 6.93 0.00 -20.37
CA PRO A 67 7.05 -0.40 -21.77
C PRO A 67 7.00 0.85 -22.68
N GLU A 68 7.73 0.82 -23.77
CA GLU A 68 7.93 2.00 -24.68
C GLU A 68 6.62 2.54 -25.29
N GLN A 69 5.59 1.70 -25.34
CA GLN A 69 4.33 2.03 -26.03
C GLN A 69 3.29 2.70 -25.11
N VAL A 70 3.51 2.75 -23.79
CA VAL A 70 2.49 3.20 -22.84
C VAL A 70 2.89 4.53 -22.22
N LYS A 71 2.09 5.56 -22.46
CA LYS A 71 2.18 6.84 -21.75
C LYS A 71 1.36 6.77 -20.48
N LEU A 72 2.00 6.94 -19.33
CA LEU A 72 1.37 6.94 -18.00
C LEU A 72 1.39 8.35 -17.42
N VAL A 73 0.31 8.65 -16.71
CA VAL A 73 0.17 9.88 -15.92
C VAL A 73 0.02 9.49 -14.45
N VAL A 74 0.45 10.38 -13.56
CA VAL A 74 0.28 10.17 -12.11
C VAL A 74 -1.22 10.00 -11.79
N GLY A 75 -1.54 8.92 -11.07
CA GLY A 75 -2.91 8.51 -10.76
C GLY A 75 -3.48 7.42 -11.66
N ASP A 76 -2.83 7.07 -12.77
CA ASP A 76 -3.29 5.99 -13.64
C ASP A 76 -3.25 4.64 -12.91
N PRO A 77 -4.31 3.82 -12.97
CA PRO A 77 -4.28 2.44 -12.50
C PRO A 77 -3.52 1.56 -13.50
N VAL A 78 -2.55 0.81 -13.00
CA VAL A 78 -1.68 -0.05 -13.83
C VAL A 78 -1.65 -1.47 -13.32
N ILE A 79 -1.54 -2.40 -14.26
CA ILE A 79 -1.34 -3.82 -14.00
C ILE A 79 0.13 -4.13 -14.06
N ILE A 80 0.59 -4.82 -13.03
CA ILE A 80 1.98 -5.18 -12.81
C ILE A 80 2.11 -6.69 -12.79
N GLU A 81 3.15 -7.17 -13.42
CA GLU A 81 3.50 -8.58 -13.38
C GLU A 81 4.08 -8.95 -12.01
N VAL A 82 3.55 -10.02 -11.43
CA VAL A 82 4.03 -10.62 -10.18
C VAL A 82 4.22 -12.12 -10.42
N GLU A 83 5.10 -12.77 -9.66
CA GLU A 83 5.51 -14.18 -9.86
C GLU A 83 4.35 -15.18 -10.13
N ASN A 84 3.17 -14.95 -9.58
CA ASN A 84 2.02 -15.85 -9.73
C ASN A 84 0.72 -15.10 -10.08
N GLY A 85 0.77 -14.20 -11.04
CA GLY A 85 -0.41 -13.46 -11.50
C GLY A 85 -0.12 -11.99 -11.77
N TYR A 86 -1.09 -11.14 -11.53
CA TYR A 86 -0.95 -9.70 -11.69
C TYR A 86 -1.44 -8.96 -10.44
N ASP A 87 -0.86 -7.81 -10.18
CA ASP A 87 -1.32 -6.91 -9.13
C ASP A 87 -1.70 -5.57 -9.75
N LEU A 88 -2.56 -4.80 -9.07
CA LEU A 88 -3.02 -3.51 -9.51
C LEU A 88 -2.53 -2.45 -8.54
N GLY A 89 -1.90 -1.41 -9.08
CA GLY A 89 -1.45 -0.27 -8.32
C GLY A 89 -1.72 1.04 -9.04
N LEU A 90 -1.56 2.14 -8.33
CA LEU A 90 -1.71 3.49 -8.87
C LEU A 90 -0.34 4.12 -9.10
N VAL A 91 -0.13 4.72 -10.26
CA VAL A 91 1.11 5.45 -10.54
C VAL A 91 1.25 6.63 -9.58
N SER A 92 2.31 6.64 -8.79
CA SER A 92 2.59 7.69 -7.80
C SER A 92 3.52 8.77 -8.35
N LEU A 93 4.57 8.38 -9.07
CA LEU A 93 5.56 9.28 -9.63
C LEU A 93 6.04 8.78 -10.99
N THR A 94 6.38 9.74 -11.85
CA THR A 94 6.98 9.50 -13.17
C THR A 94 8.21 10.39 -13.37
N GLY A 95 9.07 10.05 -14.34
CA GLY A 95 10.20 10.88 -14.73
C GLY A 95 11.36 10.95 -13.73
N ASP A 96 12.07 12.08 -13.70
CA ASP A 96 13.32 12.22 -12.94
C ASP A 96 13.17 12.11 -11.43
N LEU A 97 12.03 12.46 -10.88
CA LEU A 97 11.78 12.30 -9.44
C LEU A 97 11.87 10.83 -9.00
N VAL A 98 11.49 9.90 -9.85
CA VAL A 98 11.65 8.46 -9.58
C VAL A 98 13.12 8.10 -9.42
N ARG A 99 14.00 8.67 -10.24
CA ARG A 99 15.45 8.48 -10.16
C ARG A 99 16.02 8.93 -8.81
N PHE A 100 15.55 10.07 -8.28
CA PHE A 100 15.93 10.52 -6.94
C PHE A 100 15.41 9.60 -5.83
N GLN A 101 14.18 9.11 -5.95
CA GLN A 101 13.62 8.16 -4.99
C GLN A 101 14.36 6.82 -4.99
N MET A 102 14.73 6.30 -6.16
CA MET A 102 15.53 5.09 -6.29
C MET A 102 16.91 5.26 -5.64
N LYS A 103 17.59 6.39 -5.88
CA LYS A 103 18.86 6.72 -5.23
C LYS A 103 18.72 6.77 -3.70
N LYS A 104 17.65 7.40 -3.18
CA LYS A 104 17.36 7.47 -1.74
C LYS A 104 17.17 6.07 -1.13
N LYS A 105 16.51 5.17 -1.85
CA LYS A 105 16.27 3.78 -1.42
C LYS A 105 17.44 2.83 -1.76
N LYS A 106 18.49 3.32 -2.40
CA LYS A 106 19.66 2.53 -2.85
C LYS A 106 19.30 1.35 -3.75
N ILE A 107 18.30 1.52 -4.61
CA ILE A 107 17.85 0.50 -5.57
C ILE A 107 18.51 0.79 -6.91
N ALA A 108 19.20 -0.21 -7.47
CA ALA A 108 19.78 -0.12 -8.80
C ALA A 108 18.70 -0.27 -9.89
N ILE A 109 18.90 0.35 -11.03
CA ILE A 109 17.94 0.32 -12.17
C ILE A 109 17.76 -1.10 -12.71
N GLU A 110 18.83 -1.89 -12.68
CA GLU A 110 18.87 -3.28 -13.20
C GLU A 110 18.56 -4.33 -12.11
N SER A 111 18.05 -3.91 -10.94
CA SER A 111 17.75 -4.85 -9.88
C SER A 111 16.51 -5.70 -10.23
N GLU A 112 16.52 -6.98 -9.83
CA GLU A 112 15.37 -7.90 -9.94
C GLU A 112 14.11 -7.38 -9.24
N MET A 113 14.27 -6.38 -8.37
CA MET A 113 13.14 -5.72 -7.69
C MET A 113 12.33 -4.80 -8.62
N VAL A 114 12.82 -4.49 -9.83
CA VAL A 114 12.13 -3.67 -10.82
C VAL A 114 11.38 -4.59 -11.78
N THR A 115 10.13 -4.88 -11.47
CA THR A 115 9.24 -5.67 -12.34
C THR A 115 8.66 -4.81 -13.48
N LYS A 116 8.00 -5.45 -14.44
CA LYS A 116 7.44 -4.77 -15.62
C LYS A 116 5.98 -4.38 -15.39
N ILE A 117 5.60 -3.22 -15.94
CA ILE A 117 4.20 -2.87 -16.13
C ILE A 117 3.72 -3.53 -17.41
N LEU A 118 2.59 -4.24 -17.33
CA LEU A 118 1.99 -4.89 -18.50
C LEU A 118 1.18 -3.88 -19.32
N ARG A 119 0.23 -3.19 -18.68
CA ARG A 119 -0.69 -2.24 -19.33
C ARG A 119 -1.44 -1.41 -18.30
N LYS A 120 -2.23 -0.44 -18.78
CA LYS A 120 -3.24 0.23 -17.95
C LYS A 120 -4.37 -0.75 -17.61
N ALA A 121 -4.94 -0.62 -16.42
CA ALA A 121 -6.05 -1.45 -15.98
C ALA A 121 -7.35 -1.08 -16.71
N ASN A 122 -8.16 -2.09 -17.00
CA ASN A 122 -9.51 -1.91 -17.52
C ASN A 122 -10.50 -1.63 -16.38
N GLN A 123 -11.69 -1.05 -16.69
CA GLN A 123 -12.67 -0.73 -15.68
C GLN A 123 -13.14 -1.97 -14.89
N GLU A 124 -13.34 -3.10 -15.56
CA GLU A 124 -13.74 -4.37 -14.92
C GLU A 124 -12.70 -4.86 -13.87
N GLU A 125 -11.41 -4.66 -14.15
CA GLU A 125 -10.33 -5.03 -13.24
C GLU A 125 -10.27 -4.10 -12.03
N ILE A 126 -10.54 -2.82 -12.25
CA ILE A 126 -10.65 -1.81 -11.19
C ILE A 126 -11.83 -2.14 -10.27
N ASP A 127 -13.00 -2.47 -10.84
CA ASP A 127 -14.20 -2.82 -10.08
C ASP A 127 -14.00 -4.11 -9.29
N LYS A 128 -13.35 -5.11 -9.89
CA LYS A 128 -12.94 -6.34 -9.20
C LYS A 128 -12.00 -6.07 -8.03
N TRP A 129 -11.02 -5.20 -8.23
CA TRP A 129 -10.05 -4.81 -7.21
C TRP A 129 -10.74 -4.09 -6.03
N HIS A 130 -11.67 -3.16 -6.30
CA HIS A 130 -12.47 -2.52 -5.26
C HIS A 130 -13.31 -3.53 -4.48
N PHE A 131 -13.97 -4.44 -5.18
CA PHE A 131 -14.76 -5.50 -4.56
C PHE A 131 -13.92 -6.42 -3.64
N LEU A 132 -12.70 -6.77 -4.03
CA LEU A 132 -11.79 -7.54 -3.19
C LEU A 132 -11.39 -6.75 -1.93
N ARG A 133 -11.09 -5.47 -2.09
CA ARG A 133 -10.77 -4.57 -0.97
C ARG A 133 -11.92 -4.42 0.03
N ASP A 134 -13.14 -4.35 -0.43
CA ASP A 134 -14.32 -4.25 0.43
C ASP A 134 -14.56 -5.54 1.25
N LYS A 135 -14.08 -6.68 0.77
CA LYS A 135 -14.12 -7.95 1.50
C LYS A 135 -13.02 -8.10 2.57
N GLU A 136 -11.91 -7.38 2.45
CA GLU A 136 -10.76 -7.54 3.34
C GLU A 136 -11.10 -7.39 4.83
N PRO A 137 -11.94 -6.43 5.29
CA PRO A 137 -12.26 -6.30 6.71
C PRO A 137 -13.00 -7.53 7.29
N GLN A 138 -13.88 -8.15 6.50
CA GLN A 138 -14.61 -9.34 6.91
C GLN A 138 -13.66 -10.54 7.04
N ILE A 139 -12.77 -10.70 6.07
CA ILE A 139 -11.76 -11.77 6.05
C ILE A 139 -10.76 -11.58 7.20
N GLN A 140 -10.34 -10.35 7.46
CA GLN A 140 -9.48 -10.03 8.60
C GLN A 140 -10.14 -10.42 9.93
N LYS A 141 -11.42 -10.10 10.11
CA LYS A 141 -12.18 -10.49 11.30
C LYS A 141 -12.22 -12.01 11.46
N ARG A 142 -12.57 -12.72 10.39
CA ARG A 142 -12.64 -14.19 10.41
C ARG A 142 -11.27 -14.83 10.66
N ALA A 143 -10.20 -14.29 10.08
CA ALA A 143 -8.84 -14.78 10.33
C ALA A 143 -8.41 -14.58 11.79
N ARG A 144 -8.80 -13.47 12.42
CA ARG A 144 -8.59 -13.24 13.87
C ARG A 144 -9.33 -14.26 14.73
N GLU A 145 -10.58 -14.58 14.40
CA GLU A 145 -11.34 -15.61 15.10
C GLU A 145 -10.63 -16.96 15.05
N LEU A 146 -10.13 -17.36 13.87
CA LEU A 146 -9.36 -18.61 13.70
C LEU A 146 -8.06 -18.61 14.51
N ALA A 147 -7.34 -17.49 14.55
CA ALA A 147 -6.11 -17.37 15.34
C ALA A 147 -6.39 -17.50 16.86
N ILE A 148 -7.49 -16.91 17.34
CA ILE A 148 -7.93 -17.02 18.75
C ILE A 148 -8.34 -18.46 19.07
N LEU A 149 -9.08 -19.14 18.18
CA LEU A 149 -9.50 -20.53 18.37
C LEU A 149 -8.31 -21.49 18.48
N LEU A 150 -7.21 -21.18 17.80
CA LEU A 150 -5.96 -21.96 17.87
C LEU A 150 -5.06 -21.54 19.04
N GLY A 151 -5.47 -20.56 19.85
CA GLY A 151 -4.69 -20.08 21.00
C GLY A 151 -3.34 -19.45 20.63
N LEU A 152 -3.24 -18.85 19.44
CA LEU A 152 -2.00 -18.25 18.96
C LEU A 152 -1.80 -16.85 19.52
N GLU A 153 -0.64 -16.59 20.13
CA GLU A 153 -0.24 -15.27 20.65
C GLU A 153 0.23 -14.35 19.50
N MET A 154 -0.70 -14.01 18.61
CA MET A 154 -0.44 -13.14 17.48
C MET A 154 -1.68 -12.28 17.17
N LYS A 155 -1.43 -11.11 16.60
CA LYS A 155 -2.48 -10.21 16.16
C LYS A 155 -2.41 -10.04 14.64
N ILE A 156 -3.49 -10.38 13.93
CA ILE A 156 -3.61 -10.10 12.50
C ILE A 156 -4.04 -8.63 12.35
N SER A 157 -3.12 -7.82 11.81
CA SER A 157 -3.27 -6.37 11.74
C SER A 157 -3.99 -5.93 10.48
N ASP A 158 -3.66 -6.57 9.34
CA ASP A 158 -4.21 -6.21 8.04
C ASP A 158 -4.18 -7.38 7.06
N VAL A 159 -4.99 -7.27 6.00
CA VAL A 159 -5.06 -8.23 4.89
C VAL A 159 -4.98 -7.45 3.58
N GLU A 160 -4.18 -7.94 2.64
CA GLU A 160 -4.03 -7.35 1.31
C GLU A 160 -4.24 -8.44 0.26
N TYR A 161 -5.29 -8.30 -0.54
CA TYR A 161 -5.55 -9.17 -1.67
C TYR A 161 -4.74 -8.73 -2.88
N GLN A 162 -4.19 -9.71 -3.58
CA GLN A 162 -3.67 -9.50 -4.93
C GLN A 162 -4.84 -9.25 -5.89
N ALA A 163 -4.68 -8.39 -6.88
CA ALA A 163 -5.78 -7.98 -7.77
C ALA A 163 -6.42 -9.13 -8.55
N ASP A 164 -5.71 -10.23 -8.78
CA ASP A 164 -6.29 -11.44 -9.41
C ASP A 164 -7.23 -12.20 -8.47
N GLY A 165 -7.15 -11.98 -7.15
CA GLY A 165 -7.97 -12.63 -6.12
C GLY A 165 -7.50 -14.02 -5.70
N LYS A 166 -6.40 -14.54 -6.24
CA LYS A 166 -5.91 -15.90 -5.95
C LYS A 166 -5.04 -15.98 -4.71
N LYS A 167 -4.39 -14.86 -4.35
CA LYS A 167 -3.45 -14.76 -3.23
C LYS A 167 -3.86 -13.64 -2.29
N ALA A 168 -3.71 -13.85 -0.99
CA ALA A 168 -3.82 -12.80 0.01
C ALA A 168 -2.65 -12.87 0.98
N THR A 169 -2.10 -11.69 1.28
CA THR A 169 -1.03 -11.51 2.27
C THR A 169 -1.64 -11.03 3.57
N PHE A 170 -1.44 -11.78 4.64
CA PHE A 170 -1.89 -11.45 5.99
C PHE A 170 -0.73 -10.87 6.78
N PHE A 171 -0.88 -9.64 7.21
CA PHE A 171 0.11 -8.95 8.03
C PHE A 171 -0.21 -9.17 9.51
N TYR A 172 0.77 -9.65 10.26
CA TYR A 172 0.60 -9.92 11.67
C TYR A 172 1.74 -9.38 12.52
N THR A 173 1.43 -9.11 13.77
CA THR A 173 2.40 -8.77 14.82
C THR A 173 2.41 -9.86 15.86
N ALA A 174 3.60 -10.21 16.34
CA ALA A 174 3.80 -11.15 17.44
C ALA A 174 5.10 -10.80 18.17
N ASP A 175 5.12 -10.99 19.49
CA ASP A 175 6.29 -10.72 20.30
C ASP A 175 7.35 -11.84 20.20
N GLY A 176 6.92 -13.04 19.84
CA GLY A 176 7.76 -14.22 19.73
C GLY A 176 7.58 -14.98 18.42
N ARG A 177 8.18 -16.14 18.35
CA ARG A 177 8.05 -17.04 17.21
C ARG A 177 6.74 -17.85 17.35
N VAL A 178 5.86 -17.72 16.39
CA VAL A 178 4.54 -18.37 16.37
C VAL A 178 4.53 -19.46 15.30
N ASP A 179 4.01 -20.66 15.62
CA ASP A 179 3.75 -21.69 14.64
C ASP A 179 2.33 -21.54 14.06
N PHE A 180 2.26 -21.04 12.86
CA PHE A 180 1.00 -20.77 12.14
C PHE A 180 0.68 -21.79 11.06
N ARG A 181 1.31 -22.98 11.03
CA ARG A 181 1.10 -24.00 9.99
C ARG A 181 -0.35 -24.48 9.94
N GLN A 182 -0.96 -24.70 11.11
CA GLN A 182 -2.37 -25.10 11.18
C GLN A 182 -3.28 -23.93 10.79
N LEU A 183 -2.98 -22.73 11.23
CA LEU A 183 -3.73 -21.53 10.87
C LEU A 183 -3.79 -21.32 9.35
N ILE A 184 -2.65 -21.47 8.65
CA ILE A 184 -2.60 -21.36 7.19
C ILE A 184 -3.52 -22.38 6.51
N LYS A 185 -3.52 -23.64 6.98
CA LYS A 185 -4.39 -24.69 6.42
C LYS A 185 -5.86 -24.34 6.60
N ASP A 186 -6.23 -23.88 7.77
CA ASP A 186 -7.62 -23.54 8.10
C ASP A 186 -8.08 -22.28 7.35
N MET A 187 -7.22 -21.27 7.22
CA MET A 187 -7.50 -20.08 6.40
C MET A 187 -7.59 -20.43 4.91
N ALA A 188 -6.68 -21.27 4.39
CA ALA A 188 -6.74 -21.69 2.98
C ALA A 188 -8.04 -22.45 2.66
N LYS A 189 -8.52 -23.31 3.58
CA LYS A 189 -9.81 -23.99 3.46
C LYS A 189 -11.00 -23.02 3.55
N ALA A 190 -10.96 -22.08 4.50
CA ALA A 190 -12.06 -21.15 4.74
C ALA A 190 -12.24 -20.12 3.60
N PHE A 191 -11.15 -19.68 3.00
CA PHE A 191 -11.17 -18.60 1.99
C PHE A 191 -10.92 -19.09 0.56
N SER A 192 -10.47 -20.34 0.38
CA SER A 192 -10.12 -20.94 -0.93
C SER A 192 -9.09 -20.11 -1.72
N ILE A 193 -8.11 -19.54 -1.01
CA ILE A 193 -7.03 -18.68 -1.55
C ILE A 193 -5.66 -19.15 -1.07
N ARG A 194 -4.62 -18.75 -1.79
CA ARG A 194 -3.24 -18.91 -1.33
C ARG A 194 -2.94 -17.89 -0.25
N VAL A 195 -2.65 -18.37 0.95
CA VAL A 195 -2.33 -17.54 2.12
C VAL A 195 -0.83 -17.33 2.21
N GLU A 196 -0.43 -16.08 2.34
CA GLU A 196 0.93 -15.68 2.69
C GLU A 196 0.92 -14.91 4.01
N MET A 197 1.80 -15.31 4.93
CA MET A 197 1.92 -14.67 6.24
C MET A 197 3.16 -13.78 6.28
N ARG A 198 2.99 -12.50 6.63
CA ARG A 198 4.09 -11.54 6.75
C ARG A 198 4.09 -10.89 8.12
N GLN A 199 5.18 -11.09 8.86
CA GLN A 199 5.36 -10.40 10.13
C GLN A 199 5.74 -8.94 9.90
N ILE A 200 5.12 -8.06 10.68
CA ILE A 200 5.40 -6.62 10.69
C ILE A 200 5.73 -6.18 12.11
N GLY A 201 6.55 -5.13 12.22
CA GLY A 201 6.86 -4.52 13.51
C GLY A 201 5.71 -3.64 14.01
N LEU A 202 5.64 -3.39 15.32
CA LEU A 202 4.60 -2.56 15.95
C LEU A 202 4.50 -1.16 15.34
N ARG A 203 5.63 -0.57 14.95
CA ARG A 203 5.63 0.76 14.31
C ARG A 203 5.08 0.71 12.88
N GLU A 204 5.35 -0.35 12.14
CA GLU A 204 4.77 -0.56 10.81
C GLU A 204 3.26 -0.79 10.91
N GLU A 205 2.81 -1.55 11.91
CA GLU A 205 1.38 -1.68 12.23
C GLU A 205 0.74 -0.32 12.52
N ALA A 206 1.34 0.47 13.41
CA ALA A 206 0.86 1.80 13.74
C ALA A 206 0.82 2.74 12.52
N SER A 207 1.80 2.64 11.62
CA SER A 207 1.82 3.39 10.36
C SER A 207 0.66 3.03 9.45
N ARG A 208 0.27 1.76 9.37
CA ARG A 208 -0.84 1.27 8.56
C ARG A 208 -2.21 1.63 9.13
N LEU A 209 -2.37 1.47 10.43
CA LEU A 209 -3.64 1.78 11.11
C LEU A 209 -3.87 3.28 11.26
N GLY A 210 -2.80 4.07 11.33
CA GLY A 210 -2.87 5.48 11.68
C GLY A 210 -3.18 5.68 13.18
N GLY A 211 -3.40 6.93 13.55
CA GLY A 211 -3.76 7.30 14.93
C GLY A 211 -3.25 8.68 15.30
N ILE A 212 -3.50 9.08 16.54
CA ILE A 212 -3.05 10.34 17.13
C ILE A 212 -1.94 10.04 18.15
N GLY A 213 -0.84 10.74 18.02
CA GLY A 213 0.28 10.64 18.96
C GLY A 213 0.00 11.37 20.28
N SER A 214 0.89 11.16 21.26
CA SER A 214 0.85 11.87 22.55
C SER A 214 0.97 13.41 22.42
N CYS A 215 1.49 13.89 21.29
CA CYS A 215 1.57 15.32 20.95
C CYS A 215 0.25 15.90 20.41
N GLY A 216 -0.84 15.09 20.31
CA GLY A 216 -2.12 15.52 19.75
C GLY A 216 -2.18 15.61 18.21
N ARG A 217 -1.11 15.28 17.51
CA ARG A 217 -1.06 15.24 16.04
C ARG A 217 -1.13 13.80 15.53
N GLU A 218 -1.44 13.64 14.24
CA GLU A 218 -1.36 12.33 13.59
C GLU A 218 0.04 11.72 13.74
N LEU A 219 0.12 10.40 13.81
CA LEU A 219 1.39 9.69 13.95
C LEU A 219 2.37 10.04 12.83
N CYS A 220 3.60 10.43 13.18
CA CYS A 220 4.64 10.77 12.22
C CYS A 220 4.92 9.63 11.23
N CYS A 221 4.88 8.37 11.71
CA CYS A 221 5.08 7.18 10.89
C CYS A 221 3.97 6.94 9.86
N SER A 222 2.77 7.48 10.07
CA SER A 222 1.67 7.38 9.10
C SER A 222 1.62 8.56 8.13
N THR A 223 2.28 9.68 8.42
CA THR A 223 2.14 10.92 7.65
C THR A 223 3.35 11.25 6.78
N TRP A 224 4.53 11.43 7.37
CA TRP A 224 5.71 11.95 6.65
C TRP A 224 7.00 11.17 6.91
N LEU A 225 7.08 10.44 8.04
CA LEU A 225 8.30 9.73 8.42
C LEU A 225 8.39 8.41 7.66
N THR A 226 9.29 8.35 6.69
CA THR A 226 9.53 7.16 5.86
C THR A 226 10.63 6.24 6.40
N ASP A 227 11.45 6.74 7.32
CA ASP A 227 12.57 6.01 7.91
C ASP A 227 12.31 5.80 9.41
N TYR A 228 12.32 4.54 9.85
CA TYR A 228 12.00 4.15 11.23
C TYR A 228 13.21 4.24 12.16
N ARG A 229 13.95 5.33 12.12
CA ARG A 229 15.02 5.59 13.08
C ARG A 229 14.45 5.98 14.45
N THR A 230 15.24 5.76 15.49
CA THR A 230 14.90 6.25 16.84
C THR A 230 14.88 7.77 16.83
N VAL A 231 13.71 8.34 17.21
CA VAL A 231 13.54 9.80 17.33
C VAL A 231 13.67 10.13 18.81
N SER A 232 14.57 11.04 19.16
CA SER A 232 14.69 11.54 20.53
C SER A 232 13.52 12.44 20.89
N THR A 233 13.16 12.53 22.17
CA THR A 233 12.12 13.43 22.68
C THR A 233 12.41 14.88 22.33
N LEU A 234 13.67 15.29 22.29
CA LEU A 234 14.11 16.62 21.88
C LEU A 234 13.75 16.93 20.43
N SER A 235 13.82 15.96 19.53
CA SER A 235 13.40 16.11 18.13
C SER A 235 11.91 16.38 17.98
N LEU A 236 11.07 15.91 18.92
CA LEU A 236 9.63 16.15 18.90
C LEU A 236 9.24 17.53 19.44
N ILE A 237 10.07 18.13 20.30
CA ILE A 237 9.82 19.45 20.88
C ILE A 237 10.10 20.56 19.85
N HIS A 238 11.04 20.35 18.94
CA HIS A 238 11.44 21.35 17.93
C HIS A 238 10.60 21.32 16.64
N ILE A 239 9.62 20.43 16.57
CA ILE A 239 8.65 20.38 15.46
C ILE A 239 7.38 21.13 15.85
#